data_e1b443babfb4bbf58bb58c72c5d3064e
#
_entry.id   e1b443babfb4bbf58bb58c72c5d3064e
#
_cell.length_a   1.000
_cell.length_b   1.000
_cell.length_c   1.000
_cell.angle_alpha   90.00
_cell.angle_beta   90.00
_cell.angle_gamma   90.00
#
_symmetry.space_group_name_H-M   'P 1'
#
loop_
_entity.id
_entity.type
_entity.pdbx_description
1 polymer ?
#
loop_
_entity_poly.entity_id
_entity_poly.type
_entity_poly.pdbx_seq_one_letter_code
_entity_poly.pdbx_strand_id
1 'polypeptide(L)'
;EADAIVEVVTAEEIGRLPDNSIAESLSRLPGLTSQRLFGRSQNITVRGLAPDFTSSLLNGREQVSAGDNRGVEFDQYPSELLSSVVVYKTPTPSLIGQGLAGTVDLRTVRPLSYDERVFAANARYEWNDQGALVSGGDDTGYRATVSYIDQTDDGRWGWAVGVASLASPTQANRFEAWGYPTTGAGDFIIGGAKPYVQSSLLERDAIMGVLEFRPSNSFSARIDAFYSEFNEEQDLKGIEFPLWWSSATLQPGATVEDGLVVGGTFTGVDGVVRNDIRTRDSTVEA
;
A
#
# COMPACT_ATOMS: atom_id res chain seq x y z
N GLU A 1 3.04 33.16 -2.64
CA GLU A 1 3.83 32.53 -1.56
C GLU A 1 2.85 31.82 -0.64
N ALA A 2 2.99 30.49 -0.49
CA ALA A 2 2.07 29.72 0.35
C ALA A 2 2.55 29.82 1.80
N ASP A 3 1.65 30.18 2.71
CA ASP A 3 1.93 30.22 4.16
C ASP A 3 2.11 28.82 4.76
N ALA A 4 1.89 27.76 3.97
CA ALA A 4 1.98 26.36 4.37
C ALA A 4 3.02 25.61 3.53
N ILE A 5 3.70 24.63 4.14
CA ILE A 5 4.57 23.70 3.42
C ILE A 5 3.68 22.67 2.74
N VAL A 6 3.60 22.79 1.41
CA VAL A 6 2.76 21.94 0.55
C VAL A 6 3.62 21.32 -0.53
N GLU A 7 3.44 20.05 -0.79
CA GLU A 7 4.03 19.32 -1.93
C GLU A 7 2.91 18.74 -2.78
N VAL A 8 3.13 18.72 -4.09
CA VAL A 8 2.17 18.18 -5.06
C VAL A 8 2.88 17.17 -5.93
N VAL A 9 2.27 16.00 -6.10
CA VAL A 9 2.66 15.00 -7.10
C VAL A 9 1.56 14.93 -8.12
N THR A 10 1.91 15.12 -9.38
CA THR A 10 0.95 15.12 -10.50
C THR A 10 0.73 13.71 -11.03
N ALA A 11 -0.37 13.51 -11.76
CA ALA A 11 -0.66 12.25 -12.44
C ALA A 11 0.46 11.82 -13.39
N GLU A 12 1.10 12.77 -14.06
CA GLU A 12 2.23 12.51 -14.96
C GLU A 12 3.44 11.95 -14.20
N GLU A 13 3.73 12.49 -13.02
CA GLU A 13 4.81 11.99 -12.16
C GLU A 13 4.48 10.62 -11.60
N ILE A 14 3.24 10.39 -11.15
CA ILE A 14 2.77 9.08 -10.68
C ILE A 14 2.80 8.05 -11.82
N GLY A 15 2.30 8.41 -13.00
CA GLY A 15 2.17 7.50 -14.13
C GLY A 15 3.50 7.10 -14.80
N ARG A 16 4.56 7.89 -14.66
CA ARG A 16 5.90 7.58 -15.16
C ARG A 16 6.64 6.54 -14.34
N LEU A 17 6.18 6.29 -13.12
CA LEU A 17 6.85 5.39 -12.20
C LEU A 17 6.18 4.01 -12.25
N PRO A 18 6.96 2.92 -12.12
CA PRO A 18 6.43 1.56 -12.08
C PRO A 18 5.78 1.22 -10.73
N ASP A 19 5.42 2.23 -9.94
CA ASP A 19 4.93 2.08 -8.59
C ASP A 19 3.55 1.41 -8.57
N ASN A 20 3.37 0.46 -7.67
CA ASN A 20 2.12 -0.29 -7.53
C ASN A 20 1.10 0.40 -6.61
N SER A 21 1.54 1.42 -5.86
CA SER A 21 0.67 2.18 -4.97
C SER A 21 1.05 3.65 -4.92
N ILE A 22 0.08 4.50 -4.57
CA ILE A 22 0.28 5.92 -4.30
C ILE A 22 1.29 6.12 -3.16
N ALA A 23 1.26 5.25 -2.14
CA ALA A 23 2.19 5.31 -1.02
C ALA A 23 3.65 5.19 -1.45
N GLU A 24 3.93 4.39 -2.47
CA GLU A 24 5.27 4.24 -3.02
C GLU A 24 5.75 5.51 -3.73
N SER A 25 4.90 6.09 -4.56
CA SER A 25 5.19 7.37 -5.24
C SER A 25 5.42 8.50 -4.23
N LEU A 26 4.57 8.60 -3.21
CA LEU A 26 4.69 9.64 -2.18
C LEU A 26 5.92 9.46 -1.28
N SER A 27 6.41 8.25 -1.09
CA SER A 27 7.62 8.00 -0.28
C SER A 27 8.90 8.61 -0.85
N ARG A 28 8.86 9.09 -2.10
CA ARG A 28 9.96 9.80 -2.75
C ARG A 28 10.01 11.29 -2.39
N LEU A 29 8.93 11.82 -1.85
CA LEU A 29 8.90 13.21 -1.39
C LEU A 29 9.68 13.38 -0.08
N PRO A 30 10.38 14.51 0.11
CA PRO A 30 11.15 14.77 1.32
C PRO A 30 10.29 14.66 2.58
N GLY A 31 10.76 13.91 3.58
CA GLY A 31 10.09 13.74 4.86
C GLY A 31 8.84 12.87 4.85
N LEU A 32 8.60 12.15 3.75
CA LEU A 32 7.59 11.10 3.67
C LEU A 32 8.29 9.74 3.55
N THR A 33 7.73 8.75 4.22
CA THR A 33 8.14 7.35 4.05
C THR A 33 6.90 6.47 3.98
N SER A 34 6.99 5.35 3.29
CA SER A 34 5.90 4.38 3.27
C SER A 34 6.19 3.23 4.22
N GLN A 35 5.17 2.77 4.89
CA GLN A 35 5.22 1.54 5.66
C GLN A 35 4.90 0.37 4.73
N ARG A 36 5.86 -0.54 4.60
CA ARG A 36 5.67 -1.77 3.82
C ARG A 36 5.17 -2.88 4.73
N LEU A 37 4.06 -3.47 4.36
CA LEU A 37 3.53 -4.65 5.00
C LEU A 37 3.46 -5.77 3.96
N PHE A 38 4.10 -6.90 4.24
CA PHE A 38 4.15 -8.07 3.34
C PHE A 38 4.59 -7.75 1.89
N GLY A 39 5.60 -6.86 1.76
CA GLY A 39 6.15 -6.47 0.47
C GLY A 39 5.49 -5.27 -0.22
N ARG A 40 4.32 -4.81 0.24
CA ARG A 40 3.57 -3.68 -0.33
C ARG A 40 3.67 -2.43 0.52
N SER A 41 3.80 -1.29 -0.15
CA SER A 41 3.65 0.03 0.47
C SER A 41 2.17 0.35 0.64
N GLN A 42 1.68 0.40 1.86
CA GLN A 42 0.27 0.63 2.18
C GLN A 42 0.03 2.01 2.77
N ASN A 43 0.68 2.29 3.89
CA ASN A 43 0.48 3.51 4.66
C ASN A 43 1.65 4.47 4.49
N ILE A 44 1.38 5.75 4.73
CA ILE A 44 2.39 6.82 4.67
C ILE A 44 2.65 7.35 6.07
N THR A 45 3.93 7.57 6.37
CA THR A 45 4.35 8.34 7.52
C THR A 45 4.88 9.70 7.08
N VAL A 46 4.51 10.74 7.77
CA VAL A 46 4.96 12.10 7.51
C VAL A 46 5.82 12.54 8.69
N ARG A 47 7.04 13.02 8.39
CA ARG A 47 8.00 13.49 9.40
C ARG A 47 8.34 12.47 10.48
N GLY A 48 8.30 11.18 10.15
CA GLY A 48 8.62 10.08 11.07
C GLY A 48 7.53 9.76 12.10
N LEU A 49 6.36 10.42 12.04
CA LEU A 49 5.21 10.07 12.88
C LEU A 49 4.44 8.90 12.27
N ALA A 50 3.84 8.07 13.12
CA ALA A 50 3.07 6.91 12.68
C ALA A 50 1.92 7.29 11.74
N PRO A 51 1.45 6.38 10.85
CA PRO A 51 0.38 6.66 9.90
C PRO A 51 -0.90 7.19 10.52
N ASP A 52 -1.22 6.81 11.76
CA ASP A 52 -2.40 7.25 12.51
C ASP A 52 -2.43 8.76 12.78
N PHE A 53 -1.29 9.45 12.65
CA PHE A 53 -1.18 10.90 12.77
C PHE A 53 -1.30 11.64 11.45
N THR A 54 -1.50 10.93 10.34
CA THR A 54 -1.70 11.48 9.00
C THR A 54 -3.18 11.35 8.62
N SER A 55 -3.83 12.45 8.29
CA SER A 55 -5.18 12.40 7.73
C SER A 55 -5.13 12.26 6.22
N SER A 56 -6.11 11.57 5.65
CA SER A 56 -6.25 11.35 4.21
C SER A 56 -7.58 11.88 3.73
N LEU A 57 -7.54 12.60 2.62
CA LEU A 57 -8.71 13.20 1.99
C LEU A 57 -8.83 12.72 0.55
N LEU A 58 -10.04 12.65 0.03
CA LEU A 58 -10.36 12.55 -1.39
C LEU A 58 -11.20 13.76 -1.80
N ASN A 59 -10.64 14.64 -2.63
CA ASN A 59 -11.24 15.92 -2.99
C ASN A 59 -11.66 16.76 -1.77
N GLY A 60 -10.85 16.78 -0.71
CA GLY A 60 -11.13 17.49 0.53
C GLY A 60 -12.07 16.79 1.51
N ARG A 61 -12.56 15.58 1.21
CA ARG A 61 -13.42 14.77 2.09
C ARG A 61 -12.58 13.72 2.81
N GLU A 62 -12.73 13.62 4.13
CA GLU A 62 -11.99 12.67 4.97
C GLU A 62 -12.25 11.23 4.54
N GLN A 63 -11.19 10.46 4.46
CA GLN A 63 -11.21 9.03 4.18
C GLN A 63 -10.93 8.24 5.45
N VAL A 64 -11.48 7.05 5.53
CA VAL A 64 -11.32 6.14 6.66
C VAL A 64 -10.43 4.96 6.28
N SER A 65 -9.77 4.37 7.28
CA SER A 65 -9.03 3.12 7.13
C SER A 65 -9.98 1.93 7.00
N ALA A 66 -9.61 0.94 6.21
CA ALA A 66 -10.25 -0.38 6.21
C ALA A 66 -9.78 -1.26 7.38
N GLY A 67 -8.69 -0.87 8.06
CA GLY A 67 -8.14 -1.56 9.23
C GLY A 67 -8.67 -1.03 10.55
N ASP A 68 -8.13 -1.60 11.64
CA ASP A 68 -8.51 -1.23 13.02
C ASP A 68 -7.83 0.06 13.51
N ASN A 69 -6.99 0.69 12.69
CA ASN A 69 -6.26 1.92 13.01
C ASN A 69 -6.77 3.11 12.17
N ARG A 70 -6.17 4.29 12.36
CA ARG A 70 -6.56 5.52 11.64
C ARG A 70 -5.75 5.75 10.36
N GLY A 71 -4.68 4.98 10.17
CA GLY A 71 -3.81 5.12 9.00
C GLY A 71 -4.50 4.57 7.75
N VAL A 72 -4.81 5.44 6.79
CA VAL A 72 -5.46 5.05 5.54
C VAL A 72 -4.50 4.28 4.65
N GLU A 73 -4.97 3.19 4.11
CA GLU A 73 -4.23 2.34 3.18
C GLU A 73 -4.37 2.89 1.76
N PHE A 74 -3.31 3.46 1.23
CA PHE A 74 -3.31 4.11 -0.09
C PHE A 74 -3.31 3.13 -1.26
N ASP A 75 -3.05 1.87 -1.02
CA ASP A 75 -3.16 0.80 -2.02
C ASP A 75 -4.61 0.50 -2.44
N GLN A 76 -5.60 0.98 -1.68
CA GLN A 76 -7.02 0.89 -2.03
C GLN A 76 -7.44 1.87 -3.15
N TYR A 77 -6.64 2.90 -3.42
CA TYR A 77 -6.96 3.94 -4.40
C TYR A 77 -6.19 3.71 -5.70
N PRO A 78 -6.87 3.63 -6.85
CA PRO A 78 -6.21 3.54 -8.14
C PRO A 78 -5.52 4.87 -8.48
N SER A 79 -4.20 4.85 -8.53
CA SER A 79 -3.39 6.03 -8.88
C SER A 79 -3.72 6.59 -10.25
N GLU A 80 -4.21 5.74 -11.13
CA GLU A 80 -4.53 6.02 -12.52
C GLU A 80 -5.76 6.93 -12.69
N LEU A 81 -6.61 7.00 -11.69
CA LEU A 81 -7.83 7.83 -11.70
C LEU A 81 -7.65 9.15 -10.96
N LEU A 82 -6.46 9.42 -10.45
CA LEU A 82 -6.14 10.67 -9.77
C LEU A 82 -5.43 11.65 -10.71
N SER A 83 -5.72 12.93 -10.57
CA SER A 83 -5.00 13.99 -11.27
C SER A 83 -3.76 14.46 -10.52
N SER A 84 -3.82 14.42 -9.19
CA SER A 84 -2.71 14.80 -8.33
C SER A 84 -2.92 14.33 -6.91
N VAL A 85 -1.84 14.33 -6.14
CA VAL A 85 -1.86 14.15 -4.69
C VAL A 85 -1.19 15.35 -4.05
N VAL A 86 -1.88 16.00 -3.13
CA VAL A 86 -1.38 17.17 -2.42
C VAL A 86 -1.08 16.81 -0.98
N VAL A 87 0.16 17.04 -0.55
CA VAL A 87 0.60 16.75 0.82
C VAL A 87 0.81 18.05 1.57
N TYR A 88 -0.03 18.31 2.54
CA TYR A 88 0.07 19.44 3.45
C TYR A 88 0.87 19.01 4.68
N LYS A 89 2.08 19.50 4.79
CA LYS A 89 2.97 19.23 5.94
C LYS A 89 2.73 20.20 7.10
N THR A 90 2.05 21.30 6.83
CA THR A 90 1.65 22.29 7.84
C THR A 90 0.14 22.37 7.89
N PRO A 91 -0.49 22.29 9.07
CA PRO A 91 -1.93 22.46 9.21
C PRO A 91 -2.35 23.86 8.73
N THR A 92 -3.49 23.91 8.02
CA THR A 92 -4.12 25.19 7.64
C THR A 92 -5.56 25.18 8.09
N PRO A 93 -6.15 26.34 8.44
CA PRO A 93 -7.53 26.41 8.91
C PRO A 93 -8.59 25.95 7.90
N SER A 94 -8.22 25.88 6.61
CA SER A 94 -9.09 25.44 5.53
C SER A 94 -9.17 23.92 5.36
N LEU A 95 -8.29 23.16 6.03
CA LEU A 95 -8.28 21.70 5.94
C LEU A 95 -9.20 21.11 7.00
N ILE A 96 -10.07 20.20 6.55
CA ILE A 96 -10.86 19.33 7.43
C ILE A 96 -9.98 18.16 7.84
N GLY A 97 -10.13 17.71 9.08
CA GLY A 97 -9.34 16.61 9.59
C GLY A 97 -8.05 17.09 10.25
N GLN A 98 -7.61 16.34 11.20
CA GLN A 98 -6.59 16.73 12.17
C GLN A 98 -5.38 15.79 12.10
N GLY A 99 -4.69 15.77 10.97
CA GLY A 99 -3.41 15.10 10.87
C GLY A 99 -2.32 15.89 11.59
N LEU A 100 -1.89 15.44 12.76
CA LEU A 100 -0.78 16.07 13.48
C LEU A 100 0.53 16.01 12.68
N ALA A 101 0.73 14.96 11.91
CA ALA A 101 1.90 14.79 11.05
C ALA A 101 1.76 15.56 9.73
N GLY A 102 0.55 15.53 9.15
CA GLY A 102 0.22 16.15 7.88
C GLY A 102 -1.11 15.64 7.33
N THR A 103 -1.50 16.15 6.18
CA THR A 103 -2.72 15.75 5.46
C THR A 103 -2.38 15.44 4.02
N VAL A 104 -2.85 14.30 3.54
CA VAL A 104 -2.71 13.85 2.15
C VAL A 104 -4.07 13.96 1.47
N ASP A 105 -4.19 14.84 0.46
CA ASP A 105 -5.41 15.06 -0.30
C ASP A 105 -5.27 14.47 -1.71
N LEU A 106 -5.96 13.36 -1.96
CA LEU A 106 -6.08 12.72 -3.26
C LEU A 106 -7.07 13.52 -4.12
N ARG A 107 -6.69 13.86 -5.34
CA ARG A 107 -7.53 14.68 -6.22
C ARG A 107 -7.85 13.97 -7.51
N THR A 108 -9.12 13.93 -7.85
CA THR A 108 -9.61 13.45 -9.14
C THR A 108 -9.41 14.53 -10.23
N VAL A 109 -9.56 14.12 -11.48
CA VAL A 109 -9.45 15.03 -12.63
C VAL A 109 -10.48 16.17 -12.60
N ARG A 110 -10.14 17.27 -13.28
CA ARG A 110 -11.00 18.44 -13.46
C ARG A 110 -11.31 18.60 -14.94
N PRO A 111 -12.46 18.13 -15.43
CA PRO A 111 -12.76 18.13 -16.86
C PRO A 111 -12.65 19.49 -17.54
N LEU A 112 -13.14 20.55 -16.88
CA LEU A 112 -13.10 21.91 -17.44
C LEU A 112 -11.70 22.57 -17.42
N SER A 113 -10.67 21.87 -16.93
CA SER A 113 -9.28 22.34 -16.99
C SER A 113 -8.50 21.76 -18.18
N TYR A 114 -9.13 20.91 -18.98
CA TYR A 114 -8.55 20.34 -20.19
C TYR A 114 -9.03 21.16 -21.39
N ASP A 115 -8.13 21.48 -22.31
CA ASP A 115 -8.46 22.25 -23.52
C ASP A 115 -9.04 21.36 -24.62
N GLU A 116 -8.76 20.05 -24.57
CA GLU A 116 -9.14 19.08 -25.58
C GLU A 116 -9.71 17.80 -24.95
N ARG A 117 -10.46 17.06 -25.76
CA ARG A 117 -10.90 15.72 -25.42
C ARG A 117 -9.72 14.80 -25.16
N VAL A 118 -9.75 14.07 -24.04
CA VAL A 118 -8.72 13.10 -23.69
C VAL A 118 -9.33 11.70 -23.62
N PHE A 119 -8.76 10.77 -24.35
CA PHE A 119 -8.99 9.34 -24.20
C PHE A 119 -7.65 8.69 -23.89
N ALA A 120 -7.57 8.00 -22.77
CA ALA A 120 -6.38 7.26 -22.37
C ALA A 120 -6.75 5.82 -22.03
N ALA A 121 -5.95 4.89 -22.51
CA ALA A 121 -6.04 3.48 -22.15
C ALA A 121 -4.64 2.96 -21.87
N ASN A 122 -4.49 2.22 -20.78
CA ASN A 122 -3.23 1.59 -20.39
C ASN A 122 -3.50 0.14 -20.01
N ALA A 123 -2.58 -0.74 -20.40
CA ALA A 123 -2.58 -2.14 -19.97
C ALA A 123 -1.14 -2.56 -19.65
N ARG A 124 -0.97 -3.22 -18.53
CA ARG A 124 0.30 -3.80 -18.10
C ARG A 124 0.04 -5.24 -17.69
N TYR A 125 0.94 -6.11 -18.08
CA TYR A 125 1.03 -7.47 -17.58
C TYR A 125 2.24 -7.57 -16.65
N GLU A 126 2.10 -8.28 -15.56
CA GLU A 126 3.20 -8.54 -14.60
C GLU A 126 3.33 -10.03 -14.31
N TRP A 127 4.53 -10.46 -14.00
CA TRP A 127 4.82 -11.82 -13.55
C TRP A 127 5.91 -11.78 -12.51
N ASN A 128 5.88 -12.74 -11.60
CA ASN A 128 6.92 -12.93 -10.60
C ASN A 128 7.87 -14.03 -11.08
N ASP A 129 9.15 -13.73 -11.18
CA ASP A 129 10.18 -14.64 -11.68
C ASP A 129 10.49 -15.80 -10.71
N GLN A 130 10.10 -15.68 -9.44
CA GLN A 130 10.19 -16.77 -8.47
C GLN A 130 9.08 -17.82 -8.66
N GLY A 131 8.08 -17.54 -9.51
CA GLY A 131 6.87 -18.36 -9.59
C GLY A 131 6.03 -18.29 -8.31
N ALA A 132 4.96 -19.06 -8.25
CA ALA A 132 4.13 -19.17 -7.06
C ALA A 132 4.85 -19.99 -5.98
N LEU A 133 5.20 -19.38 -4.86
CA LEU A 133 5.89 -20.04 -3.75
C LEU A 133 4.97 -20.95 -2.94
N VAL A 134 3.68 -20.65 -2.95
CA VAL A 134 2.64 -21.45 -2.30
C VAL A 134 1.84 -22.18 -3.38
N SER A 135 1.59 -23.48 -3.19
CA SER A 135 0.78 -24.26 -4.12
C SER A 135 -0.65 -23.70 -4.20
N GLY A 136 -1.07 -23.34 -5.41
CA GLY A 136 -2.35 -22.71 -5.69
C GLY A 136 -2.31 -21.18 -5.66
N GLY A 137 -1.15 -20.57 -5.36
CA GLY A 137 -0.97 -19.12 -5.46
C GLY A 137 -0.76 -18.67 -6.90
N ASP A 138 -1.00 -17.39 -7.16
CA ASP A 138 -0.81 -16.75 -8.45
C ASP A 138 0.56 -16.08 -8.53
N ASP A 139 1.25 -16.22 -9.66
CA ASP A 139 2.53 -15.59 -9.97
C ASP A 139 2.43 -14.57 -11.10
N THR A 140 1.26 -14.42 -11.70
CA THR A 140 0.97 -13.50 -12.80
C THR A 140 -0.15 -12.55 -12.46
N GLY A 141 -0.09 -11.36 -13.02
CA GLY A 141 -1.08 -10.34 -12.79
C GLY A 141 -1.23 -9.36 -13.95
N TYR A 142 -2.10 -8.39 -13.77
CA TYR A 142 -2.34 -7.35 -14.76
C TYR A 142 -2.77 -6.04 -14.10
N ARG A 143 -2.64 -4.97 -14.86
CA ARG A 143 -3.23 -3.67 -14.56
C ARG A 143 -3.80 -3.10 -15.86
N ALA A 144 -5.07 -2.69 -15.82
CA ALA A 144 -5.74 -2.08 -16.94
C ALA A 144 -6.51 -0.83 -16.51
N THR A 145 -6.43 0.24 -17.31
CA THR A 145 -7.16 1.47 -17.06
C THR A 145 -7.69 2.04 -18.36
N VAL A 146 -8.87 2.61 -18.30
CA VAL A 146 -9.46 3.41 -19.37
C VAL A 146 -10.04 4.67 -18.77
N SER A 147 -9.74 5.82 -19.38
CA SER A 147 -10.31 7.10 -18.98
C SER A 147 -10.71 7.93 -20.18
N TYR A 148 -11.78 8.68 -20.00
CA TYR A 148 -12.32 9.60 -20.98
C TYR A 148 -12.69 10.91 -20.32
N ILE A 149 -12.21 12.02 -20.87
CA ILE A 149 -12.46 13.39 -20.40
C ILE A 149 -12.90 14.20 -21.61
N ASP A 150 -13.97 14.96 -21.44
CA ASP A 150 -14.48 15.84 -22.49
C ASP A 150 -15.23 17.02 -21.90
N GLN A 151 -15.51 18.02 -22.70
CA GLN A 151 -16.29 19.19 -22.34
C GLN A 151 -17.11 19.71 -23.53
N THR A 152 -18.10 20.51 -23.26
CA THR A 152 -18.83 21.24 -24.31
C THR A 152 -17.99 22.35 -24.91
N ASP A 153 -18.22 22.68 -26.20
CA ASP A 153 -17.49 23.74 -26.92
C ASP A 153 -17.59 25.13 -26.25
N ASP A 154 -18.68 25.36 -25.50
CA ASP A 154 -18.87 26.60 -24.74
C ASP A 154 -18.18 26.60 -23.35
N GLY A 155 -17.50 25.51 -22.97
CA GLY A 155 -16.78 25.37 -21.71
C GLY A 155 -17.66 25.42 -20.47
N ARG A 156 -18.99 25.18 -20.61
CA ARG A 156 -19.93 25.23 -19.50
C ARG A 156 -20.08 23.88 -18.79
N TRP A 157 -20.02 22.79 -19.53
CA TRP A 157 -20.10 21.43 -19.03
C TRP A 157 -18.82 20.68 -19.31
N GLY A 158 -18.31 19.98 -18.32
CA GLY A 158 -17.22 19.04 -18.48
C GLY A 158 -17.53 17.74 -17.75
N TRP A 159 -17.11 16.62 -18.30
CA TRP A 159 -17.29 15.31 -17.70
C TRP A 159 -16.05 14.45 -17.85
N ALA A 160 -15.84 13.59 -16.89
CA ALA A 160 -14.82 12.55 -16.92
C ALA A 160 -15.38 11.25 -16.38
N VAL A 161 -14.96 10.15 -17.01
CA VAL A 161 -15.21 8.80 -16.53
C VAL A 161 -13.91 8.02 -16.60
N GLY A 162 -13.62 7.25 -15.56
CA GLY A 162 -12.46 6.39 -15.52
C GLY A 162 -12.79 5.06 -14.89
N VAL A 163 -12.18 4.00 -15.39
CA VAL A 163 -12.24 2.65 -14.82
C VAL A 163 -10.83 2.10 -14.67
N ALA A 164 -10.58 1.37 -13.62
CA ALA A 164 -9.30 0.71 -13.35
C ALA A 164 -9.54 -0.70 -12.82
N SER A 165 -8.75 -1.65 -13.27
CA SER A 165 -8.74 -3.02 -12.78
C SER A 165 -7.31 -3.49 -12.59
N LEU A 166 -7.04 -4.16 -11.47
CA LEU A 166 -5.72 -4.63 -11.06
C LEU A 166 -5.83 -6.00 -10.44
N ALA A 167 -4.97 -6.91 -10.87
CA ALA A 167 -4.63 -8.13 -10.13
C ALA A 167 -3.10 -8.16 -9.99
N SER A 168 -2.58 -8.15 -8.77
CA SER A 168 -1.13 -8.04 -8.53
C SER A 168 -0.66 -9.08 -7.52
N PRO A 169 0.09 -10.11 -7.98
CA PRO A 169 0.65 -11.13 -7.11
C PRO A 169 1.90 -10.63 -6.38
N THR A 170 2.08 -11.08 -5.16
CA THR A 170 3.31 -10.85 -4.39
C THR A 170 3.79 -12.17 -3.81
N GLN A 171 5.08 -12.45 -3.96
CA GLN A 171 5.74 -13.64 -3.44
C GLN A 171 6.81 -13.25 -2.43
N ALA A 172 6.89 -13.92 -1.30
CA ALA A 172 7.89 -13.62 -0.28
C ALA A 172 8.41 -14.87 0.41
N ASN A 173 9.73 -14.99 0.50
CA ASN A 173 10.39 -15.87 1.44
C ASN A 173 10.60 -15.12 2.76
N ARG A 174 10.11 -15.68 3.85
CA ARG A 174 10.18 -15.05 5.18
C ARG A 174 10.95 -15.93 6.14
N PHE A 175 11.78 -15.29 6.96
CA PHE A 175 12.44 -15.95 8.08
C PHE A 175 12.31 -15.10 9.32
N GLU A 176 11.86 -15.69 10.41
CA GLU A 176 11.77 -15.06 11.71
C GLU A 176 12.44 -15.94 12.76
N ALA A 177 13.25 -15.34 13.61
CA ALA A 177 13.79 -16.01 14.79
C ALA A 177 12.89 -15.77 16.00
N TRP A 178 12.78 -16.75 16.90
CA TRP A 178 12.06 -16.60 18.18
C TRP A 178 12.83 -15.77 19.21
N GLY A 179 13.93 -15.16 18.80
CA GLY A 179 14.83 -14.42 19.64
C GLY A 179 16.15 -15.16 19.85
N TYR A 180 17.00 -14.57 20.66
CA TYR A 180 18.37 -15.03 20.91
C TYR A 180 18.63 -15.09 22.42
N PRO A 181 18.19 -16.19 23.10
CA PRO A 181 18.52 -16.42 24.50
C PRO A 181 20.00 -16.71 24.68
N THR A 182 20.48 -16.68 25.92
CA THR A 182 21.85 -17.05 26.27
C THR A 182 21.91 -18.48 26.79
N THR A 183 22.95 -19.20 26.38
CA THR A 183 23.31 -20.51 26.96
C THR A 183 23.80 -20.37 28.39
N GLY A 184 23.94 -21.50 29.09
CA GLY A 184 24.57 -21.51 30.42
C GLY A 184 26.02 -21.00 30.46
N ALA A 185 26.73 -20.98 29.31
CA ALA A 185 28.07 -20.41 29.14
C ALA A 185 28.04 -18.90 28.84
N GLY A 186 26.87 -18.33 28.59
CA GLY A 186 26.69 -16.90 28.28
C GLY A 186 26.67 -16.56 26.79
N ASP A 187 26.79 -17.56 25.91
CA ASP A 187 26.77 -17.34 24.47
C ASP A 187 25.32 -17.20 23.98
N PHE A 188 25.08 -16.34 23.01
CA PHE A 188 23.79 -16.21 22.34
C PHE A 188 23.51 -17.41 21.44
N ILE A 189 22.25 -17.84 21.40
CA ILE A 189 21.79 -18.94 20.55
C ILE A 189 20.41 -18.60 19.97
N ILE A 190 20.12 -19.09 18.76
CA ILE A 190 18.78 -18.92 18.17
C ILE A 190 17.75 -19.68 19.02
N GLY A 191 16.70 -19.01 19.46
CA GLY A 191 15.64 -19.57 20.29
C GLY A 191 14.64 -20.43 19.51
N GLY A 192 14.63 -20.29 18.22
CA GLY A 192 13.78 -21.02 17.27
C GLY A 192 13.76 -20.37 15.92
N ALA A 193 13.29 -21.08 14.92
CA ALA A 193 13.25 -20.64 13.52
C ALA A 193 11.86 -20.80 12.92
N LYS A 194 11.44 -19.83 12.11
CA LYS A 194 10.18 -19.81 11.38
C LYS A 194 10.45 -19.52 9.90
N PRO A 195 10.92 -20.50 9.12
CA PRO A 195 11.00 -20.37 7.67
C PRO A 195 9.62 -20.50 7.06
N TYR A 196 9.17 -19.44 6.38
CA TYR A 196 7.87 -19.37 5.72
C TYR A 196 8.01 -18.98 4.26
N VAL A 197 7.07 -19.42 3.45
CA VAL A 197 6.77 -18.89 2.12
C VAL A 197 5.39 -18.24 2.16
N GLN A 198 5.23 -17.14 1.45
CA GLN A 198 3.97 -16.43 1.36
C GLN A 198 3.69 -16.08 -0.10
N SER A 199 2.48 -16.39 -0.54
CA SER A 199 1.89 -15.87 -1.77
C SER A 199 0.72 -14.98 -1.39
N SER A 200 0.58 -13.84 -2.05
CA SER A 200 -0.61 -13.01 -1.93
C SER A 200 -1.05 -12.48 -3.29
N LEU A 201 -2.35 -12.41 -3.49
CA LEU A 201 -2.98 -11.76 -4.64
C LEU A 201 -3.79 -10.57 -4.14
N LEU A 202 -3.53 -9.40 -4.71
CA LEU A 202 -4.32 -8.21 -4.51
C LEU A 202 -5.13 -7.94 -5.77
N GLU A 203 -6.43 -7.86 -5.62
CA GLU A 203 -7.37 -7.48 -6.67
C GLU A 203 -8.02 -6.15 -6.31
N ARG A 204 -8.22 -5.29 -7.30
CA ARG A 204 -8.89 -4.01 -7.10
C ARG A 204 -9.56 -3.57 -8.38
N ASP A 205 -10.87 -3.31 -8.28
CA ASP A 205 -11.66 -2.70 -9.34
C ASP A 205 -12.16 -1.34 -8.88
N ALA A 206 -12.14 -0.36 -9.78
CA ALA A 206 -12.58 0.98 -9.44
C ALA A 206 -13.21 1.70 -10.63
N ILE A 207 -14.16 2.57 -10.30
CA ILE A 207 -14.79 3.50 -11.24
C ILE A 207 -14.83 4.90 -10.63
N MET A 208 -14.62 5.90 -11.47
CA MET A 208 -14.72 7.31 -11.13
C MET A 208 -15.58 8.04 -12.16
N GLY A 209 -16.43 8.96 -11.69
CA GLY A 209 -17.17 9.90 -12.50
C GLY A 209 -17.02 11.32 -11.97
N VAL A 210 -16.81 12.29 -12.85
CA VAL A 210 -16.79 13.72 -12.50
C VAL A 210 -17.66 14.48 -13.50
N LEU A 211 -18.53 15.35 -12.97
CA LEU A 211 -19.32 16.29 -13.75
C LEU A 211 -19.10 17.69 -13.22
N GLU A 212 -18.67 18.58 -14.08
CA GLU A 212 -18.50 20.01 -13.77
C GLU A 212 -19.46 20.86 -14.59
N PHE A 213 -20.06 21.85 -13.95
CA PHE A 213 -20.93 22.85 -14.58
C PHE A 213 -20.52 24.24 -14.17
N ARG A 214 -20.17 25.08 -15.14
CA ARG A 214 -19.73 26.47 -14.94
C ARG A 214 -20.40 27.39 -15.98
N PRO A 215 -21.68 27.78 -15.75
CA PRO A 215 -22.41 28.65 -16.68
C PRO A 215 -21.92 30.09 -16.71
N SER A 216 -21.19 30.54 -15.67
CA SER A 216 -20.64 31.88 -15.55
C SER A 216 -19.40 31.91 -14.68
N ASN A 217 -18.70 33.03 -14.65
CA ASN A 217 -17.52 33.22 -13.79
C ASN A 217 -17.88 33.30 -12.28
N SER A 218 -19.14 33.52 -11.96
CA SER A 218 -19.63 33.63 -10.58
C SER A 218 -20.28 32.40 -10.03
N PHE A 219 -20.52 31.38 -10.86
CA PHE A 219 -21.12 30.12 -10.44
C PHE A 219 -20.40 28.92 -11.03
N SER A 220 -20.06 27.99 -10.18
CA SER A 220 -19.57 26.67 -10.58
C SER A 220 -20.15 25.60 -9.64
N ALA A 221 -20.52 24.46 -10.21
CA ALA A 221 -20.94 23.28 -9.47
C ALA A 221 -20.14 22.07 -9.96
N ARG A 222 -19.86 21.15 -9.05
CA ARG A 222 -19.21 19.89 -9.36
C ARG A 222 -19.83 18.76 -8.58
N ILE A 223 -19.98 17.65 -9.26
CA ILE A 223 -20.36 16.36 -8.69
C ILE A 223 -19.24 15.40 -9.05
N ASP A 224 -18.68 14.73 -8.08
CA ASP A 224 -17.73 13.65 -8.27
C ASP A 224 -18.22 12.42 -7.50
N ALA A 225 -18.08 11.26 -8.12
CA ALA A 225 -18.37 9.98 -7.53
C ALA A 225 -17.18 9.05 -7.73
N PHE A 226 -16.86 8.30 -6.71
CA PHE A 226 -15.76 7.34 -6.70
C PHE A 226 -16.21 6.07 -6.02
N TYR A 227 -15.91 4.93 -6.63
CA TYR A 227 -16.12 3.61 -6.06
C TYR A 227 -14.90 2.76 -6.30
N SER A 228 -14.41 2.06 -5.29
CA SER A 228 -13.33 1.09 -5.41
C SER A 228 -13.62 -0.10 -4.51
N GLU A 229 -13.54 -1.29 -5.07
CA GLU A 229 -13.56 -2.56 -4.37
C GLU A 229 -12.15 -3.14 -4.34
N PHE A 230 -11.74 -3.60 -3.17
CA PHE A 230 -10.41 -4.10 -2.89
C PHE A 230 -10.52 -5.46 -2.19
N ASN A 231 -9.80 -6.44 -2.69
CA ASN A 231 -9.62 -7.74 -2.09
C ASN A 231 -8.14 -8.11 -2.05
N GLU A 232 -7.65 -8.61 -0.93
CA GLU A 232 -6.32 -9.20 -0.82
C GLU A 232 -6.40 -10.52 -0.06
N GLU A 233 -5.99 -11.59 -0.73
CA GLU A 233 -5.80 -12.89 -0.10
C GLU A 233 -4.31 -13.17 0.07
N GLN A 234 -3.92 -13.60 1.28
CA GLN A 234 -2.56 -13.99 1.63
C GLN A 234 -2.56 -15.41 2.15
N ASP A 235 -1.75 -16.26 1.56
CA ASP A 235 -1.52 -17.63 1.98
C ASP A 235 -0.07 -17.79 2.44
N LEU A 236 0.13 -18.15 3.71
CA LEU A 236 1.43 -18.33 4.34
C LEU A 236 1.59 -19.79 4.76
N LYS A 237 2.64 -20.44 4.28
CA LYS A 237 2.97 -21.83 4.61
C LYS A 237 4.40 -21.94 5.12
N GLY A 238 4.60 -22.83 6.07
CA GLY A 238 5.92 -23.13 6.57
C GLY A 238 5.92 -24.00 7.82
N ILE A 239 7.06 -24.03 8.49
CA ILE A 239 7.28 -24.81 9.69
C ILE A 239 7.92 -23.93 10.75
N GLU A 240 7.46 -24.05 11.99
CA GLU A 240 8.14 -23.46 13.14
C GLU A 240 8.95 -24.52 13.86
N PHE A 241 10.19 -24.23 14.19
CA PHE A 241 11.09 -25.06 14.97
C PHE A 241 11.42 -24.35 16.30
N PRO A 242 10.68 -24.64 17.40
CA PRO A 242 11.05 -24.13 18.71
C PRO A 242 12.29 -24.87 19.21
N LEU A 243 13.36 -24.15 19.55
CA LEU A 243 14.64 -24.74 19.95
C LEU A 243 14.96 -24.53 21.42
N TRP A 244 14.76 -23.32 21.96
CA TRP A 244 15.15 -22.98 23.34
C TRP A 244 14.04 -23.15 24.35
N TRP A 245 12.88 -22.58 24.09
CA TRP A 245 11.73 -22.65 25.05
C TRP A 245 10.81 -23.84 24.74
N SER A 246 11.40 -25.01 24.55
CA SER A 246 10.70 -26.22 24.18
C SER A 246 11.35 -27.46 24.82
N SER A 247 10.95 -28.65 24.40
CA SER A 247 11.58 -29.93 24.76
C SER A 247 12.91 -30.18 24.05
N ALA A 248 13.28 -29.31 23.09
CA ALA A 248 14.52 -29.47 22.32
C ALA A 248 15.76 -29.27 23.21
N THR A 249 16.79 -30.09 22.98
CA THR A 249 18.05 -30.06 23.73
C THR A 249 19.22 -29.88 22.80
N LEU A 250 20.03 -28.83 23.04
CA LEU A 250 21.30 -28.64 22.35
C LEU A 250 22.29 -29.72 22.78
N GLN A 251 22.83 -30.41 21.80
CA GLN A 251 23.83 -31.48 22.04
C GLN A 251 25.22 -30.89 22.24
N PRO A 252 26.12 -31.59 22.98
CA PRO A 252 27.51 -31.20 23.10
C PRO A 252 28.21 -31.09 21.73
N GLY A 253 29.19 -30.17 21.62
CA GLY A 253 29.96 -29.95 20.38
C GLY A 253 29.40 -28.82 19.51
N ALA A 254 28.60 -27.95 20.04
CA ALA A 254 28.19 -26.72 19.35
C ALA A 254 29.41 -25.82 19.06
N THR A 255 29.40 -25.17 17.88
CA THR A 255 30.42 -24.22 17.47
C THR A 255 30.01 -22.84 17.92
N VAL A 256 30.92 -22.12 18.60
CA VAL A 256 30.70 -20.74 19.05
C VAL A 256 31.75 -19.85 18.39
N GLU A 257 31.25 -18.73 17.81
CA GLU A 257 32.07 -17.67 17.24
C GLU A 257 31.60 -16.33 17.84
N ASP A 258 32.52 -15.54 18.39
CA ASP A 258 32.28 -14.22 18.96
C ASP A 258 31.08 -14.17 19.96
N GLY A 259 30.91 -15.22 20.78
CA GLY A 259 29.81 -15.32 21.72
C GLY A 259 28.44 -15.67 21.11
N LEU A 260 28.43 -16.17 19.88
CA LEU A 260 27.26 -16.66 19.18
C LEU A 260 27.41 -18.13 18.80
N VAL A 261 26.42 -18.95 19.10
CA VAL A 261 26.35 -20.34 18.63
C VAL A 261 25.99 -20.32 17.13
N VAL A 262 26.97 -20.57 16.28
CA VAL A 262 26.85 -20.56 14.80
C VAL A 262 26.58 -21.95 14.22
N GLY A 263 26.77 -23.01 15.00
CA GLY A 263 26.50 -24.39 14.58
C GLY A 263 26.25 -25.30 15.77
N GLY A 264 25.42 -26.31 15.57
CA GLY A 264 25.08 -27.25 16.61
C GLY A 264 23.97 -28.20 16.20
N THR A 265 23.74 -29.23 17.01
CA THR A 265 22.67 -30.18 16.80
C THR A 265 21.68 -30.10 17.95
N PHE A 266 20.38 -29.96 17.62
CA PHE A 266 19.30 -30.11 18.57
C PHE A 266 18.63 -31.46 18.40
N THR A 267 18.21 -32.07 19.52
CA THR A 267 17.38 -33.29 19.54
C THR A 267 16.06 -32.99 20.26
N GLY A 268 15.03 -33.75 19.99
CA GLY A 268 13.71 -33.57 20.59
C GLY A 268 13.00 -32.30 20.09
N VAL A 269 13.26 -31.91 18.86
CA VAL A 269 12.61 -30.73 18.25
C VAL A 269 11.23 -31.13 17.74
N ASP A 270 10.20 -30.45 18.22
CA ASP A 270 8.83 -30.58 17.75
C ASP A 270 8.54 -29.47 16.73
N GLY A 271 8.36 -29.86 15.46
CA GLY A 271 8.00 -28.92 14.38
C GLY A 271 6.49 -28.63 14.38
N VAL A 272 6.11 -27.37 14.20
CA VAL A 272 4.71 -26.95 14.01
C VAL A 272 4.51 -26.51 12.57
N VAL A 273 3.63 -27.20 11.85
CA VAL A 273 3.25 -26.77 10.48
C VAL A 273 2.29 -25.60 10.56
N ARG A 274 2.57 -24.55 9.77
CA ARG A 274 1.71 -23.39 9.58
C ARG A 274 1.10 -23.37 8.20
N ASN A 275 -0.18 -23.06 8.15
CA ASN A 275 -0.96 -22.81 6.94
C ASN A 275 -1.99 -21.76 7.29
N ASP A 276 -1.59 -20.49 7.21
CA ASP A 276 -2.39 -19.36 7.60
C ASP A 276 -2.91 -18.63 6.36
N ILE A 277 -4.22 -18.47 6.26
CA ILE A 277 -4.88 -17.72 5.22
C ILE A 277 -5.41 -16.43 5.85
N ARG A 278 -5.14 -15.30 5.21
CA ARG A 278 -5.64 -13.99 5.60
C ARG A 278 -6.31 -13.34 4.40
N THR A 279 -7.54 -12.89 4.59
CA THR A 279 -8.28 -12.11 3.60
C THR A 279 -8.51 -10.70 4.14
N ARG A 280 -8.38 -9.70 3.27
CA ARG A 280 -8.70 -8.32 3.56
C ARG A 280 -9.56 -7.77 2.42
N ASP A 281 -10.79 -7.42 2.76
CA ASP A 281 -11.76 -6.85 1.83
C ASP A 281 -12.11 -5.44 2.26
N SER A 282 -12.25 -4.53 1.32
CA SER A 282 -12.75 -3.20 1.59
C SER A 282 -13.43 -2.58 0.38
N THR A 283 -14.36 -1.68 0.66
CA THR A 283 -15.03 -0.86 -0.34
C THR A 283 -14.87 0.60 0.03
N VAL A 284 -14.48 1.42 -0.93
CA VAL A 284 -14.36 2.88 -0.77
C VAL A 284 -15.40 3.53 -1.67
N GLU A 285 -16.26 4.34 -1.07
CA GLU A 285 -17.28 5.13 -1.76
C GLU A 285 -17.12 6.61 -1.38
N ALA A 286 -17.17 7.50 -2.37
CA ALA A 286 -17.03 8.94 -2.14
C ALA A 286 -17.74 9.79 -3.20
#